data_3f0e90dbe33d6e0fe41e1b38965f3cd5
#
_entry.id   3f0e90dbe33d6e0fe41e1b38965f3cd5
#
_cell.length_a   1.000
_cell.length_b   1.000
_cell.length_c   1.000
_cell.angle_alpha   90.00
_cell.angle_beta   90.00
_cell.angle_gamma   90.00
#
_symmetry.space_group_name_H-M   'P 1'
#
loop_
_entity.id
_entity.type
_entity.pdbx_description
1 polymer ?
#
loop_
_entity_poly.entity_id
_entity_poly.type
_entity_poly.pdbx_seq_one_letter_code
_entity_poly.pdbx_strand_id
1 'polypeptide(L)'
;MANRIVISICGEEYTLVADEVPAYMQKVGNYVSEKMTDVMEAAKVGRTDAAVLTAVNLTDELFKSQTAAEQLRGQIKGYLDEASKAQNEVSELKREVFRLQQRLDARK
;
A
#
# COMPACT_ATOMS: atom_id res chain seq x y z
N MET A 1 -9.46 16.22 16.26
CA MET A 1 -10.43 15.90 17.33
C MET A 1 -11.36 14.80 16.90
N ALA A 2 -11.63 13.86 17.79
CA ALA A 2 -12.57 12.79 17.48
C ALA A 2 -14.00 13.35 17.41
N ASN A 3 -14.68 13.06 16.32
CA ASN A 3 -16.04 13.51 16.05
C ASN A 3 -16.98 12.32 16.01
N ARG A 4 -18.24 12.57 16.36
CA ARG A 4 -19.30 11.60 16.13
C ARG A 4 -19.69 11.65 14.67
N ILE A 5 -19.63 10.50 14.03
CA ILE A 5 -19.91 10.36 12.60
C ILE A 5 -20.96 9.28 12.44
N VAL A 6 -22.03 9.60 11.69
CA VAL A 6 -23.07 8.62 11.35
C VAL A 6 -22.77 8.09 9.96
N ILE A 7 -22.68 6.77 9.83
CA ILE A 7 -22.50 6.11 8.54
C ILE A 7 -23.61 5.09 8.32
N SER A 8 -23.92 4.81 7.08
CA SER A 8 -24.92 3.83 6.70
C SER A 8 -24.23 2.57 6.16
N ILE A 9 -24.58 1.42 6.73
CA ILE A 9 -24.07 0.12 6.28
C ILE A 9 -25.26 -0.83 6.11
N CYS A 10 -25.45 -1.35 4.92
CA CYS A 10 -26.56 -2.26 4.58
C CYS A 10 -27.92 -1.72 5.01
N GLY A 11 -28.14 -0.43 4.80
CA GLY A 11 -29.40 0.22 5.09
C GLY A 11 -29.62 0.60 6.55
N GLU A 12 -28.67 0.35 7.44
CA GLU A 12 -28.75 0.75 8.84
C GLU A 12 -27.71 1.80 9.17
N GLU A 13 -28.08 2.72 10.05
CA GLU A 13 -27.19 3.77 10.48
C GLU A 13 -26.43 3.35 11.74
N TYR A 14 -25.15 3.69 11.74
CA TYR A 14 -24.26 3.46 12.87
C TYR A 14 -23.54 4.75 13.21
N THR A 15 -23.47 5.05 14.49
CA THR A 15 -22.73 6.21 14.97
C THR A 15 -21.40 5.74 15.53
N LEU A 16 -20.33 6.34 15.06
CA LEU A 16 -19.00 6.01 15.57
C LEU A 16 -18.24 7.29 15.90
N VAL A 17 -17.16 7.14 16.64
CA VAL A 17 -16.27 8.25 16.98
C VAL A 17 -14.95 8.04 16.25
N ALA A 18 -14.57 9.00 15.43
CA ALA A 18 -13.38 8.91 14.64
C ALA A 18 -12.75 10.27 14.41
N ASP A 19 -11.46 10.28 14.17
CA ASP A 19 -10.66 11.48 13.86
C ASP A 19 -10.59 11.72 12.35
N GLU A 20 -11.52 11.16 11.60
CA GLU A 20 -11.56 11.24 10.17
C GLU A 20 -12.67 12.16 9.68
N VAL A 21 -12.57 12.62 8.43
CA VAL A 21 -13.67 13.38 7.83
C VAL A 21 -14.85 12.46 7.54
N PRO A 22 -16.10 12.96 7.70
CA PRO A 22 -17.29 12.14 7.50
C PRO A 22 -17.36 11.47 6.12
N ALA A 23 -16.97 12.17 5.06
CA ALA A 23 -16.99 11.63 3.71
C ALA A 23 -16.06 10.39 3.58
N TYR A 24 -14.91 10.42 4.22
CA TYR A 24 -14.00 9.27 4.23
C TYR A 24 -14.62 8.10 4.96
N MET A 25 -15.20 8.33 6.14
CA MET A 25 -15.83 7.27 6.92
C MET A 25 -17.02 6.66 6.19
N GLN A 26 -17.79 7.47 5.45
CA GLN A 26 -18.88 6.93 4.61
C GLN A 26 -18.32 6.07 3.47
N LYS A 27 -17.18 6.44 2.92
CA LYS A 27 -16.50 5.62 1.91
C LYS A 27 -16.11 4.26 2.49
N VAL A 28 -15.59 4.24 3.71
CA VAL A 28 -15.27 3.00 4.44
C VAL A 28 -16.54 2.18 4.64
N GLY A 29 -17.62 2.80 5.10
CA GLY A 29 -18.90 2.15 5.29
C GLY A 29 -19.49 1.56 4.01
N ASN A 30 -19.36 2.28 2.90
CA ASN A 30 -19.82 1.82 1.60
C ASN A 30 -19.08 0.55 1.16
N TYR A 31 -17.79 0.49 1.40
CA TYR A 31 -16.99 -0.69 1.09
C TYR A 31 -17.44 -1.90 1.90
N VAL A 32 -17.67 -1.70 3.20
CA VAL A 32 -18.20 -2.75 4.09
C VAL A 32 -19.56 -3.21 3.61
N SER A 33 -20.47 -2.27 3.27
CA SER A 33 -21.80 -2.59 2.75
C SER A 33 -21.76 -3.46 1.51
N GLU A 34 -20.90 -3.09 0.57
CA GLU A 34 -20.72 -3.82 -0.68
C GLU A 34 -20.24 -5.25 -0.42
N LYS A 35 -19.24 -5.40 0.42
CA LYS A 35 -18.69 -6.71 0.78
C LYS A 35 -19.70 -7.57 1.52
N MET A 36 -20.45 -6.99 2.45
CA MET A 36 -21.50 -7.72 3.18
C MET A 36 -22.62 -8.17 2.25
N THR A 37 -23.02 -7.31 1.32
CA THR A 37 -24.06 -7.65 0.34
C THR A 37 -23.61 -8.83 -0.53
N ASP A 38 -22.39 -8.82 -1.00
CA ASP A 38 -21.83 -9.90 -1.80
C ASP A 38 -21.82 -11.22 -1.01
N VAL A 39 -21.42 -11.19 0.25
CA VAL A 39 -21.41 -12.38 1.12
C VAL A 39 -22.81 -12.89 1.37
N MET A 40 -23.76 -12.01 1.65
CA MET A 40 -25.17 -12.41 1.88
C MET A 40 -25.74 -13.11 0.66
N GLU A 41 -25.46 -12.62 -0.52
CA GLU A 41 -25.92 -13.23 -1.78
C GLU A 41 -25.24 -14.55 -2.07
N ALA A 42 -23.92 -14.62 -1.92
CA ALA A 42 -23.15 -15.81 -2.26
C ALA A 42 -23.35 -16.95 -1.27
N ALA A 43 -23.34 -16.64 0.03
CA ALA A 43 -23.43 -17.66 1.09
C ALA A 43 -24.86 -17.90 1.58
N LYS A 44 -25.83 -17.08 1.16
CA LYS A 44 -27.24 -17.19 1.59
C LYS A 44 -27.37 -17.11 3.11
N VAL A 45 -26.64 -16.18 3.73
CA VAL A 45 -26.65 -15.97 5.19
C VAL A 45 -27.27 -14.63 5.54
N GLY A 46 -27.65 -14.46 6.80
CA GLY A 46 -28.15 -13.20 7.31
C GLY A 46 -27.06 -12.22 7.61
N ARG A 47 -27.46 -11.03 8.09
CA ARG A 47 -26.58 -9.90 8.31
C ARG A 47 -25.45 -10.20 9.29
N THR A 48 -25.75 -10.81 10.43
CA THR A 48 -24.76 -11.08 11.47
C THR A 48 -23.64 -12.00 10.95
N ASP A 49 -24.02 -13.09 10.30
CA ASP A 49 -23.03 -14.01 9.74
C ASP A 49 -22.25 -13.36 8.58
N ALA A 50 -22.94 -12.55 7.78
CA ALA A 50 -22.28 -11.79 6.72
C ALA A 50 -21.25 -10.82 7.28
N ALA A 51 -21.54 -10.17 8.40
CA ALA A 51 -20.57 -9.26 9.05
C ALA A 51 -19.33 -10.02 9.50
N VAL A 52 -19.49 -11.20 10.10
CA VAL A 52 -18.36 -12.02 10.54
C VAL A 52 -17.52 -12.47 9.35
N LEU A 53 -18.17 -12.99 8.31
CA LEU A 53 -17.45 -13.45 7.11
C LEU A 53 -16.78 -12.29 6.38
N THR A 54 -17.41 -11.13 6.36
CA THR A 54 -16.83 -9.92 5.77
C THR A 54 -15.59 -9.50 6.55
N ALA A 55 -15.63 -9.54 7.88
CA ALA A 55 -14.46 -9.23 8.71
C ALA A 55 -13.29 -10.16 8.38
N VAL A 56 -13.54 -11.44 8.18
CA VAL A 56 -12.52 -12.41 7.76
C VAL A 56 -11.95 -12.04 6.38
N ASN A 57 -12.83 -11.77 5.43
CA ASN A 57 -12.41 -11.42 4.07
C ASN A 57 -11.60 -10.13 4.04
N LEU A 58 -12.01 -9.12 4.79
CA LEU A 58 -11.28 -7.85 4.85
C LEU A 58 -9.91 -8.01 5.52
N THR A 59 -9.83 -8.84 6.54
CA THR A 59 -8.56 -9.15 7.19
C THR A 59 -7.61 -9.88 6.25
N ASP A 60 -8.14 -10.82 5.48
CA ASP A 60 -7.37 -11.51 4.44
C ASP A 60 -6.83 -10.53 3.40
N GLU A 61 -7.68 -9.62 2.92
CA GLU A 61 -7.26 -8.56 1.99
C GLU A 61 -6.16 -7.68 2.59
N LEU A 62 -6.30 -7.32 3.88
CA LEU A 62 -5.32 -6.51 4.58
C LEU A 62 -3.96 -7.21 4.64
N PHE A 63 -3.94 -8.47 5.04
CA PHE A 63 -2.68 -9.23 5.15
C PHE A 63 -2.01 -9.41 3.80
N LYS A 64 -2.78 -9.69 2.76
CA LYS A 64 -2.25 -9.79 1.39
C LYS A 64 -1.68 -8.46 0.90
N SER A 65 -2.37 -7.36 1.22
CA SER A 65 -1.90 -6.02 0.87
C SER A 65 -0.60 -5.68 1.61
N GLN A 66 -0.50 -6.04 2.89
CA GLN A 66 0.72 -5.83 3.67
C GLN A 66 1.89 -6.61 3.11
N THR A 67 1.66 -7.87 2.73
CA THR A 67 2.68 -8.72 2.10
C THR A 67 3.14 -8.12 0.78
N ALA A 68 2.20 -7.67 -0.06
CA ALA A 68 2.52 -7.02 -1.32
C ALA A 68 3.34 -5.74 -1.12
N ALA A 69 2.98 -4.95 -0.10
CA ALA A 69 3.72 -3.73 0.23
C ALA A 69 5.16 -4.03 0.67
N GLU A 70 5.34 -5.08 1.47
CA GLU A 70 6.68 -5.51 1.89
C GLU A 70 7.53 -5.97 0.71
N GLN A 71 6.92 -6.73 -0.21
CA GLN A 71 7.62 -7.18 -1.42
C GLN A 71 8.04 -5.98 -2.28
N LEU A 72 7.16 -4.99 -2.43
CA LEU A 72 7.50 -3.77 -3.17
C LEU A 72 8.62 -2.99 -2.50
N ARG A 73 8.61 -2.87 -1.18
CA ARG A 73 9.69 -2.22 -0.44
C ARG A 73 11.02 -2.93 -0.66
N GLY A 74 10.99 -4.27 -0.66
CA GLY A 74 12.18 -5.08 -0.95
C GLY A 74 12.71 -4.85 -2.35
N GLN A 75 11.82 -4.78 -3.36
CA GLN A 75 12.20 -4.50 -4.74
C GLN A 75 12.80 -3.10 -4.88
N ILE A 76 12.18 -2.10 -4.24
CA ILE A 76 12.70 -0.73 -4.26
C ILE A 76 14.10 -0.67 -3.65
N LYS A 77 14.30 -1.33 -2.52
CA LYS A 77 15.60 -1.40 -1.87
C LYS A 77 16.64 -2.03 -2.80
N GLY A 78 16.25 -3.12 -3.47
CA GLY A 78 17.13 -3.79 -4.45
C GLY A 78 17.53 -2.87 -5.59
N TYR A 79 16.56 -2.13 -6.16
CA TYR A 79 16.85 -1.18 -7.24
C TYR A 79 17.73 -0.03 -6.78
N LEU A 80 17.53 0.46 -5.56
CA LEU A 80 18.36 1.52 -4.99
C LEU A 80 19.79 1.03 -4.77
N ASP A 81 19.98 -0.20 -4.31
CA ASP A 81 21.31 -0.80 -4.15
C ASP A 81 22.00 -0.94 -5.49
N GLU A 82 21.29 -1.42 -6.53
CA GLU A 82 21.83 -1.53 -7.89
C GLU A 82 22.22 -0.16 -8.46
N ALA A 83 21.36 0.83 -8.26
CA ALA A 83 21.64 2.20 -8.72
C ALA A 83 22.88 2.77 -8.03
N SER A 84 23.04 2.51 -6.73
CA SER A 84 24.21 2.95 -5.98
C SER A 84 25.49 2.30 -6.49
N LYS A 85 25.45 1.00 -6.79
CA LYS A 85 26.59 0.27 -7.37
C LYS A 85 26.96 0.82 -8.74
N ALA A 86 25.95 1.05 -9.59
CA ALA A 86 26.17 1.61 -10.93
C ALA A 86 26.79 3.00 -10.84
N GLN A 87 26.34 3.84 -9.91
CA GLN A 87 26.88 5.16 -9.72
C GLN A 87 28.35 5.12 -9.26
N ASN A 88 28.68 4.18 -8.39
CA ASN A 88 30.06 3.98 -7.93
C ASN A 88 30.96 3.54 -9.10
N GLU A 89 30.48 2.64 -9.96
CA GLU A 89 31.22 2.20 -11.15
C GLU A 89 31.45 3.38 -12.10
N VAL A 90 30.44 4.22 -12.31
CA VAL A 90 30.58 5.40 -13.15
C VAL A 90 31.65 6.33 -12.57
N SER A 91 31.65 6.57 -11.27
CA SER A 91 32.64 7.41 -10.61
C SER A 91 34.05 6.87 -10.75
N GLU A 92 34.22 5.55 -10.60
CA GLU A 92 35.55 4.89 -10.81
C GLU A 92 36.02 5.01 -12.22
N LEU A 93 35.13 4.80 -13.19
CA LEU A 93 35.48 4.92 -14.62
C LEU A 93 35.88 6.34 -14.98
N LYS A 94 35.20 7.33 -14.43
CA LYS A 94 35.57 8.75 -14.64
C LYS A 94 36.99 9.05 -14.13
N ARG A 95 37.32 8.54 -12.95
CA ARG A 95 38.67 8.69 -12.41
C ARG A 95 39.70 8.02 -13.28
N GLU A 96 39.40 6.83 -13.77
CA GLU A 96 40.30 6.09 -14.64
C GLU A 96 40.51 6.81 -15.98
N VAL A 97 39.44 7.31 -16.57
CA VAL A 97 39.53 8.11 -17.82
C VAL A 97 40.40 9.35 -17.59
N PHE A 98 40.18 10.06 -16.48
CA PHE A 98 40.99 11.24 -16.15
C PHE A 98 42.47 10.89 -16.03
N ARG A 99 42.80 9.78 -15.36
CA ARG A 99 44.18 9.33 -15.19
C ARG A 99 44.83 8.98 -16.52
N LEU A 100 44.08 8.26 -17.38
CA LEU A 100 44.55 7.89 -18.68
C LEU A 100 44.79 9.11 -19.56
N GLN A 101 43.93 10.10 -19.52
CA GLN A 101 44.09 11.33 -20.26
C GLN A 101 45.35 12.09 -19.83
N GLN A 102 45.60 12.16 -18.53
CA GLN A 102 46.83 12.79 -18.01
C GLN A 102 48.08 12.07 -18.50
N ARG A 103 48.07 10.74 -18.51
CA ARG A 103 49.19 9.95 -19.00
C ARG A 103 49.40 10.17 -20.49
N LEU A 104 48.34 10.25 -21.24
CA LEU A 104 48.42 10.51 -22.68
C LEU A 104 48.98 11.91 -22.94
N ASP A 105 48.51 12.92 -22.22
CA ASP A 105 48.98 14.29 -22.35
C ASP A 105 50.46 14.41 -21.99
N ALA A 106 50.93 13.66 -21.00
CA ALA A 106 52.33 13.67 -20.58
C ALA A 106 53.26 13.09 -21.64
N ARG A 107 52.75 12.35 -22.61
CA ARG A 107 53.55 11.76 -23.72
C ARG A 107 53.71 12.70 -24.90
N LYS A 108 52.99 13.79 -24.92
CA LYS A 108 53.05 14.76 -26.02
C LYS A 108 54.32 15.61 -26.04
#